data_3b33c06d1268da525367f7de72cc663b
#
_entry.id   3b33c06d1268da525367f7de72cc663b
#
_cell.length_a   1.000
_cell.length_b   1.000
_cell.length_c   1.000
_cell.angle_alpha   90.00
_cell.angle_beta   90.00
_cell.angle_gamma   90.00
#
_symmetry.space_group_name_H-M   'P 1'
#
loop_
_entity.id
_entity.type
_entity.pdbx_description
1 polymer ?
#
loop_
_entity_poly.entity_id
_entity_poly.type
_entity_poly.pdbx_seq_one_letter_code
_entity_poly.pdbx_strand_id
1 'polypeptide(L)'
;MKNLLLSSFILLSFTCWGQGTQISFVDFQRSLPRPSIAMQKKLDTLQKQFAAKKLQWPAKYMYVRSFKYEGQLEVWVSNSRKEAFKLFKTYRVCALAGSLGPKRIQGDYQVPEGFYYINEFNPNSNYYLSLGLNYPNASDKILSDPVKPGGDIYIHGSCVTVGCIPITDQQIEELYILAAHSKGAGQDYIPVHIFPIRYDNKRSVEYLNTLTKNDEKLKAFATKLESVYEHFEATRQLPIIMTDNAGEYQFDGLSKKVQPKPVEKPKRIPVQHRVRTITNLADVVLQWPQFQGGGQNFLKYLDQLSKSMASSLPQGIAKANIVVEFIVDSDGVPTNFKVVQGVNEDFDDDLITTMEKMPEWEPAILDGKAVPKKIKQSFVIAR
;
A
#
# COMPACT_ATOMS: atom_id res chain seq x y z
N MET A 1 42.15 86.77 -13.90
CA MET A 1 41.78 85.75 -12.88
C MET A 1 40.41 85.20 -13.27
N LYS A 2 40.38 84.02 -13.84
CA LYS A 2 39.15 83.33 -14.29
C LYS A 2 38.83 82.21 -13.31
N ASN A 3 37.76 82.31 -12.57
CA ASN A 3 37.31 81.27 -11.70
C ASN A 3 36.55 80.22 -12.52
N LEU A 4 37.00 79.01 -12.54
CA LEU A 4 36.37 77.87 -13.15
C LEU A 4 35.56 77.14 -12.04
N LEU A 5 34.21 77.23 -12.08
CA LEU A 5 33.32 76.50 -11.23
C LEU A 5 33.11 75.09 -11.85
N LEU A 6 33.60 74.04 -11.18
CA LEU A 6 33.41 72.65 -11.56
C LEU A 6 32.15 72.16 -10.90
N SER A 7 31.07 72.01 -11.69
CA SER A 7 29.81 71.38 -11.25
C SER A 7 29.93 69.89 -11.29
N SER A 8 30.05 69.24 -10.12
CA SER A 8 29.96 67.79 -9.99
C SER A 8 28.51 67.30 -10.09
N PHE A 9 28.18 66.66 -11.20
CA PHE A 9 26.91 65.95 -11.38
C PHE A 9 27.04 64.57 -10.72
N ILE A 10 26.41 64.37 -9.55
CA ILE A 10 26.28 63.06 -8.90
C ILE A 10 25.10 62.30 -9.58
N LEU A 11 25.44 61.33 -10.43
CA LEU A 11 24.48 60.35 -10.95
C LEU A 11 24.12 59.37 -9.84
N LEU A 12 22.96 59.55 -9.21
CA LEU A 12 22.35 58.49 -8.37
C LEU A 12 21.77 57.41 -9.29
N SER A 13 22.52 56.29 -9.42
CA SER A 13 22.01 55.07 -10.03
C SER A 13 21.07 54.37 -9.04
N PHE A 14 19.77 54.50 -9.25
CA PHE A 14 18.76 53.68 -8.59
C PHE A 14 18.86 52.26 -9.15
N THR A 15 19.56 51.39 -8.44
CA THR A 15 19.46 49.93 -8.68
C THR A 15 18.09 49.49 -8.13
N CYS A 16 17.11 49.40 -9.02
CA CYS A 16 15.84 48.76 -8.74
C CYS A 16 16.09 47.28 -8.57
N TRP A 17 16.32 46.82 -7.33
CA TRP A 17 16.31 45.39 -7.01
C TRP A 17 14.88 44.93 -7.12
N GLY A 18 14.49 44.44 -8.28
CA GLY A 18 13.25 43.68 -8.46
C GLY A 18 13.36 42.42 -7.63
N GLN A 19 12.90 42.46 -6.38
CA GLN A 19 12.62 41.26 -5.60
C GLN A 19 11.39 40.59 -6.27
N GLY A 20 11.67 39.72 -7.25
CA GLY A 20 10.65 38.78 -7.70
C GLY A 20 10.17 37.99 -6.49
N THR A 21 8.96 38.22 -6.04
CA THR A 21 8.31 37.44 -4.98
C THR A 21 8.25 36.00 -5.47
N GLN A 22 9.18 35.18 -5.00
CA GLN A 22 9.21 33.75 -5.33
C GLN A 22 7.96 33.13 -4.69
N ILE A 23 6.98 32.75 -5.52
CA ILE A 23 5.73 32.12 -5.07
C ILE A 23 6.10 30.83 -4.34
N SER A 24 5.61 30.63 -3.12
CA SER A 24 5.86 29.38 -2.38
C SER A 24 5.26 28.17 -3.13
N PHE A 25 5.86 26.99 -2.93
CA PHE A 25 5.34 25.77 -3.56
C PHE A 25 3.85 25.52 -3.21
N VAL A 26 3.46 25.78 -1.96
CA VAL A 26 2.06 25.65 -1.51
C VAL A 26 1.14 26.64 -2.22
N ASP A 27 1.56 27.90 -2.37
CA ASP A 27 0.76 28.90 -3.07
C ASP A 27 0.65 28.61 -4.56
N PHE A 28 1.71 28.10 -5.17
CA PHE A 28 1.65 27.59 -6.54
C PHE A 28 0.61 26.46 -6.65
N GLN A 29 0.63 25.46 -5.76
CA GLN A 29 -0.36 24.39 -5.78
C GLN A 29 -1.78 24.94 -5.53
N ARG A 30 -1.93 25.92 -4.65
CA ARG A 30 -3.22 26.58 -4.37
C ARG A 30 -3.77 27.35 -5.57
N SER A 31 -2.93 27.83 -6.49
CA SER A 31 -3.37 28.49 -7.72
C SER A 31 -3.97 27.53 -8.75
N LEU A 32 -3.79 26.23 -8.59
CA LEU A 32 -4.28 25.21 -9.52
C LEU A 32 -5.69 24.73 -9.11
N PRO A 33 -6.62 24.48 -10.08
CA PRO A 33 -8.04 24.27 -9.75
C PRO A 33 -8.29 23.13 -8.75
N ARG A 34 -7.81 21.92 -9.02
CA ARG A 34 -8.09 20.76 -8.16
C ARG A 34 -7.41 20.84 -6.79
N PRO A 35 -6.12 21.18 -6.67
CA PRO A 35 -5.49 21.42 -5.37
C PRO A 35 -6.16 22.54 -4.59
N SER A 36 -6.59 23.64 -5.23
CA SER A 36 -7.32 24.71 -4.59
C SER A 36 -8.62 24.22 -3.94
N ILE A 37 -9.44 23.50 -4.69
CA ILE A 37 -10.68 22.89 -4.19
C ILE A 37 -10.40 21.92 -3.04
N ALA A 38 -9.39 21.07 -3.16
CA ALA A 38 -8.99 20.14 -2.12
C ALA A 38 -8.59 20.89 -0.83
N MET A 39 -7.76 21.93 -0.95
CA MET A 39 -7.35 22.76 0.19
C MET A 39 -8.54 23.46 0.86
N GLN A 40 -9.48 24.03 0.09
CA GLN A 40 -10.69 24.62 0.64
C GLN A 40 -11.53 23.62 1.45
N LYS A 41 -11.63 22.38 0.98
CA LYS A 41 -12.43 21.34 1.64
C LYS A 41 -11.76 20.73 2.86
N LYS A 42 -10.44 20.55 2.84
CA LYS A 42 -9.74 19.64 3.78
C LYS A 42 -8.77 20.34 4.73
N LEU A 43 -8.24 21.54 4.39
CA LEU A 43 -7.13 22.13 5.14
C LEU A 43 -7.48 22.37 6.61
N ASP A 44 -8.63 22.99 6.90
CA ASP A 44 -9.08 23.24 8.28
C ASP A 44 -9.26 21.93 9.07
N THR A 45 -9.84 20.91 8.44
CA THR A 45 -10.00 19.59 9.06
C THR A 45 -8.66 18.94 9.38
N LEU A 46 -7.68 19.00 8.46
CA LEU A 46 -6.34 18.48 8.68
C LEU A 46 -5.63 19.20 9.81
N GLN A 47 -5.71 20.53 9.87
CA GLN A 47 -5.14 21.32 10.95
C GLN A 47 -5.73 20.96 12.31
N LYS A 48 -7.06 20.80 12.40
CA LYS A 48 -7.75 20.31 13.61
C LYS A 48 -7.30 18.90 14.02
N GLN A 49 -7.13 17.98 13.05
CA GLN A 49 -6.63 16.64 13.32
C GLN A 49 -5.18 16.65 13.82
N PHE A 50 -4.31 17.51 13.28
CA PHE A 50 -2.96 17.73 13.80
C PHE A 50 -2.99 18.23 15.23
N ALA A 51 -3.77 19.25 15.51
CA ALA A 51 -3.92 19.82 16.87
C ALA A 51 -4.44 18.77 17.86
N ALA A 52 -5.47 18.00 17.50
CA ALA A 52 -6.02 16.92 18.33
C ALA A 52 -4.99 15.84 18.68
N LYS A 53 -4.04 15.58 17.77
CA LYS A 53 -2.92 14.63 17.97
C LYS A 53 -1.68 15.26 18.60
N LYS A 54 -1.74 16.54 18.99
CA LYS A 54 -0.61 17.33 19.48
C LYS A 54 0.58 17.31 18.51
N LEU A 55 0.30 17.40 17.22
CA LEU A 55 1.28 17.50 16.14
C LEU A 55 1.35 18.93 15.65
N GLN A 56 2.54 19.38 15.24
CA GLN A 56 2.75 20.70 14.66
C GLN A 56 2.32 20.72 13.19
N TRP A 57 1.58 21.73 12.79
CA TRP A 57 1.23 22.01 11.40
C TRP A 57 2.05 23.18 10.83
N PRO A 58 2.55 23.11 9.58
CA PRO A 58 2.68 21.89 8.80
C PRO A 58 3.76 20.97 9.37
N ALA A 59 3.68 19.67 9.10
CA ALA A 59 4.77 18.77 9.41
C ALA A 59 5.98 19.11 8.51
N LYS A 60 7.16 19.24 9.12
CA LYS A 60 8.38 19.52 8.36
C LYS A 60 8.87 18.28 7.60
N TYR A 61 8.64 17.10 8.16
CA TYR A 61 9.00 15.83 7.56
C TYR A 61 7.79 14.91 7.53
N MET A 62 7.57 14.32 6.38
CA MET A 62 6.54 13.34 6.10
C MET A 62 7.19 12.06 5.57
N TYR A 63 6.64 10.94 5.95
CA TYR A 63 7.02 9.62 5.47
C TYR A 63 5.76 8.83 5.18
N VAL A 64 5.73 8.13 4.06
CA VAL A 64 4.62 7.27 3.64
C VAL A 64 5.10 5.83 3.57
N ARG A 65 4.31 4.90 4.07
CA ARG A 65 4.54 3.48 3.84
C ARG A 65 3.26 2.76 3.41
N SER A 66 3.39 1.91 2.42
CA SER A 66 2.29 1.12 1.87
C SER A 66 2.56 -0.36 2.11
N PHE A 67 1.50 -1.09 2.46
CA PHE A 67 1.52 -2.54 2.69
C PHE A 67 0.59 -3.19 1.67
N LYS A 68 1.17 -3.93 0.73
CA LYS A 68 0.40 -4.48 -0.40
C LYS A 68 -0.64 -5.48 0.07
N TYR A 69 -0.24 -6.43 0.90
CA TYR A 69 -1.13 -7.49 1.37
C TYR A 69 -2.31 -6.97 2.19
N GLU A 70 -2.05 -6.02 3.09
CA GLU A 70 -3.07 -5.43 3.94
C GLU A 70 -3.92 -4.35 3.21
N GLY A 71 -3.46 -3.88 2.06
CA GLY A 71 -4.12 -2.78 1.36
C GLY A 71 -4.16 -1.50 2.20
N GLN A 72 -3.05 -1.17 2.88
CA GLN A 72 -2.95 -0.02 3.77
C GLN A 72 -1.85 0.93 3.32
N LEU A 73 -2.08 2.22 3.54
CA LEU A 73 -1.11 3.28 3.34
C LEU A 73 -1.08 4.16 4.59
N GLU A 74 0.05 4.22 5.26
CA GLU A 74 0.26 5.00 6.47
C GLU A 74 1.02 6.28 6.18
N VAL A 75 0.61 7.36 6.85
CA VAL A 75 1.28 8.65 6.83
C VAL A 75 1.86 8.94 8.21
N TRP A 76 3.17 9.09 8.25
CA TRP A 76 3.94 9.41 9.44
C TRP A 76 4.54 10.80 9.30
N VAL A 77 4.61 11.54 10.40
CA VAL A 77 5.08 12.92 10.43
C VAL A 77 6.06 13.18 11.56
N SER A 78 6.99 14.11 11.31
CA SER A 78 7.91 14.63 12.32
C SER A 78 8.24 16.11 12.02
N ASN A 79 8.67 16.87 13.01
CA ASN A 79 9.12 18.25 12.83
C ASN A 79 10.63 18.42 12.91
N SER A 80 11.36 17.36 13.24
CA SER A 80 12.82 17.32 13.27
C SER A 80 13.33 15.96 12.78
N ARG A 81 14.48 15.97 12.07
CA ARG A 81 15.16 14.72 11.68
C ARG A 81 15.62 13.88 12.87
N LYS A 82 15.69 14.48 14.06
CA LYS A 82 16.13 13.80 15.31
C LYS A 82 14.94 13.27 16.13
N GLU A 83 13.72 13.73 15.83
CA GLU A 83 12.52 13.27 16.54
C GLU A 83 11.94 12.02 15.89
N ALA A 84 11.40 11.13 16.71
CA ALA A 84 10.66 9.97 16.27
C ALA A 84 9.45 10.37 15.44
N PHE A 85 9.24 9.72 14.29
CA PHE A 85 8.04 9.89 13.50
C PHE A 85 6.81 9.42 14.30
N LYS A 86 5.71 10.15 14.16
CA LYS A 86 4.42 9.84 14.77
C LYS A 86 3.40 9.51 13.68
N LEU A 87 2.61 8.46 13.90
CA LEU A 87 1.55 8.09 12.98
C LEU A 87 0.46 9.17 12.96
N PHE A 88 0.31 9.81 11.81
CA PHE A 88 -0.78 10.75 11.62
C PHE A 88 -2.06 10.04 11.20
N LYS A 89 -2.00 9.23 10.13
CA LYS A 89 -3.21 8.61 9.57
C LYS A 89 -2.89 7.34 8.79
N THR A 90 -3.84 6.41 8.76
CA THR A 90 -3.81 5.25 7.88
C THR A 90 -4.95 5.38 6.88
N TYR A 91 -4.63 5.26 5.60
CA TYR A 91 -5.57 5.21 4.49
C TYR A 91 -5.70 3.78 4.00
N ARG A 92 -6.84 3.50 3.39
CA ARG A 92 -7.06 2.23 2.73
C ARG A 92 -6.71 2.34 1.25
N VAL A 93 -5.88 1.43 0.77
CA VAL A 93 -5.67 1.21 -0.67
C VAL A 93 -6.90 0.48 -1.20
N CYS A 94 -7.61 1.08 -2.14
CA CYS A 94 -8.94 0.62 -2.53
C CYS A 94 -8.95 -0.41 -3.67
N ALA A 95 -7.82 -0.59 -4.37
CA ALA A 95 -7.62 -1.67 -5.34
C ALA A 95 -6.16 -2.10 -5.34
N LEU A 96 -5.90 -3.35 -5.63
CA LEU A 96 -4.57 -3.92 -5.76
C LEU A 96 -4.45 -4.63 -7.09
N ALA A 97 -3.30 -4.50 -7.74
CA ALA A 97 -2.94 -5.23 -8.95
C ALA A 97 -1.66 -6.04 -8.70
N GLY A 98 -1.53 -7.15 -9.39
CA GLY A 98 -0.38 -8.04 -9.26
C GLY A 98 -0.38 -8.90 -7.99
N SER A 99 0.79 -9.44 -7.67
CA SER A 99 1.07 -10.28 -6.49
C SER A 99 2.10 -9.62 -5.58
N LEU A 100 2.53 -10.29 -4.51
CA LEU A 100 3.71 -9.86 -3.76
C LEU A 100 4.97 -10.07 -4.60
N GLY A 101 5.93 -9.18 -4.42
CA GLY A 101 7.18 -9.13 -5.15
C GLY A 101 7.40 -7.79 -5.86
N PRO A 102 8.65 -7.53 -6.28
CA PRO A 102 9.01 -6.29 -6.96
C PRO A 102 8.42 -6.23 -8.38
N LYS A 103 8.21 -5.03 -8.89
CA LYS A 103 7.91 -4.81 -10.29
C LYS A 103 9.20 -4.92 -11.11
N ARG A 104 9.17 -5.65 -12.26
CA ARG A 104 10.36 -5.91 -13.06
C ARG A 104 10.21 -5.64 -14.55
N ILE A 105 8.99 -5.54 -15.06
CA ILE A 105 8.75 -5.31 -16.49
C ILE A 105 7.47 -4.48 -16.69
N GLN A 106 7.44 -3.72 -17.77
CA GLN A 106 6.24 -3.00 -18.19
C GLN A 106 5.10 -3.99 -18.50
N GLY A 107 3.90 -3.71 -18.03
CA GLY A 107 2.72 -4.55 -18.29
C GLY A 107 2.58 -5.76 -17.37
N ASP A 108 3.43 -5.94 -16.36
CA ASP A 108 3.31 -7.01 -15.36
C ASP A 108 2.18 -6.76 -14.34
N TYR A 109 1.49 -5.64 -14.44
CA TYR A 109 0.44 -5.21 -13.51
C TYR A 109 0.87 -5.18 -12.03
N GLN A 110 2.18 -5.12 -11.75
CA GLN A 110 2.71 -5.12 -10.40
C GLN A 110 2.77 -3.71 -9.81
N VAL A 111 2.27 -3.58 -8.58
CA VAL A 111 2.67 -2.48 -7.71
C VAL A 111 4.11 -2.77 -7.27
N PRO A 112 5.07 -1.84 -7.46
CA PRO A 112 6.45 -2.07 -7.06
C PRO A 112 6.57 -2.26 -5.54
N GLU A 113 7.59 -2.98 -5.11
CA GLU A 113 8.04 -3.05 -3.71
C GLU A 113 9.44 -2.50 -3.61
N GLY A 114 9.73 -1.75 -2.54
CA GLY A 114 11.03 -1.11 -2.36
C GLY A 114 10.93 0.28 -1.74
N PHE A 115 11.98 1.07 -1.95
CA PHE A 115 12.19 2.36 -1.31
C PHE A 115 12.20 3.47 -2.35
N TYR A 116 11.17 4.29 -2.30
CA TYR A 116 10.90 5.37 -3.27
C TYR A 116 10.75 6.70 -2.56
N TYR A 117 10.52 7.75 -3.34
CA TYR A 117 10.09 9.06 -2.86
C TYR A 117 9.14 9.70 -3.87
N ILE A 118 8.34 10.65 -3.39
CA ILE A 118 7.47 11.46 -4.25
C ILE A 118 8.36 12.38 -5.08
N ASN A 119 8.33 12.21 -6.40
CA ASN A 119 9.07 13.02 -7.36
C ASN A 119 8.19 14.00 -8.14
N GLU A 120 6.88 13.78 -8.16
CA GLU A 120 5.94 14.56 -8.95
C GLU A 120 4.63 14.85 -8.19
N PHE A 121 4.14 16.07 -8.36
CA PHE A 121 2.80 16.49 -7.96
C PHE A 121 1.99 16.72 -9.23
N ASN A 122 1.05 15.84 -9.55
CA ASN A 122 0.22 15.94 -10.74
C ASN A 122 -1.22 16.38 -10.39
N PRO A 123 -1.52 17.69 -10.51
CA PRO A 123 -2.84 18.24 -10.21
C PRO A 123 -3.88 17.93 -11.30
N ASN A 124 -3.44 17.52 -12.49
CA ASN A 124 -4.28 17.29 -13.67
C ASN A 124 -4.37 15.79 -14.03
N SER A 125 -4.12 14.92 -13.07
CA SER A 125 -4.17 13.48 -13.27
C SER A 125 -5.52 13.02 -13.83
N ASN A 126 -5.49 12.03 -14.74
CA ASN A 126 -6.69 11.33 -15.19
C ASN A 126 -7.44 10.63 -14.04
N TYR A 127 -6.73 10.42 -12.93
CA TYR A 127 -7.26 9.82 -11.70
C TYR A 127 -7.42 10.86 -10.58
N TYR A 128 -7.94 12.03 -10.92
CA TYR A 128 -8.24 13.17 -10.08
C TYR A 128 -6.99 13.96 -9.63
N LEU A 129 -6.31 13.55 -8.57
CA LEU A 129 -5.00 14.05 -8.11
C LEU A 129 -4.04 12.88 -8.02
N SER A 130 -2.75 13.12 -8.26
CA SER A 130 -1.77 12.06 -8.06
C SER A 130 -0.40 12.58 -7.61
N LEU A 131 0.33 11.70 -6.92
CA LEU A 131 1.70 11.87 -6.48
C LEU A 131 2.55 10.81 -7.15
N GLY A 132 3.44 11.21 -8.05
CA GLY A 132 4.35 10.32 -8.76
C GLY A 132 5.45 9.80 -7.84
N LEU A 133 5.85 8.55 -8.08
CA LEU A 133 6.98 7.92 -7.40
C LEU A 133 8.16 7.80 -8.36
N ASN A 134 9.38 7.90 -7.83
CA ASN A 134 10.61 7.77 -8.60
C ASN A 134 10.91 6.31 -9.05
N TYR A 135 9.86 5.59 -9.45
CA TYR A 135 10.00 4.28 -10.10
C TYR A 135 10.32 4.47 -11.60
N PRO A 136 11.28 3.71 -12.19
CA PRO A 136 12.23 2.82 -11.53
C PRO A 136 13.32 3.59 -10.77
N ASN A 137 13.60 3.19 -9.53
CA ASN A 137 14.71 3.72 -8.75
C ASN A 137 16.06 3.12 -9.20
N ALA A 138 17.16 3.39 -8.49
CA ALA A 138 18.49 2.88 -8.87
C ALA A 138 18.54 1.33 -8.85
N SER A 139 17.92 0.68 -7.87
CA SER A 139 17.82 -0.78 -7.78
C SER A 139 17.01 -1.36 -8.93
N ASP A 140 15.84 -0.77 -9.19
CA ASP A 140 14.94 -1.25 -10.24
C ASP A 140 15.56 -1.14 -11.62
N LYS A 141 16.32 -0.06 -11.90
CA LYS A 141 17.03 0.12 -13.20
C LYS A 141 18.04 -0.98 -13.49
N ILE A 142 18.65 -1.56 -12.45
CA ILE A 142 19.64 -2.63 -12.58
C ILE A 142 18.96 -4.00 -12.64
N LEU A 143 17.93 -4.22 -11.79
CA LEU A 143 17.34 -5.54 -11.58
C LEU A 143 16.09 -5.81 -12.42
N SER A 144 15.53 -4.80 -13.09
CA SER A 144 14.36 -4.94 -13.97
C SER A 144 14.78 -5.16 -15.43
N ASP A 145 13.79 -5.37 -16.29
CA ASP A 145 14.02 -5.44 -17.74
C ASP A 145 14.78 -4.19 -18.21
N PRO A 146 15.91 -4.34 -18.89
CA PRO A 146 16.78 -3.20 -19.25
C PRO A 146 16.18 -2.27 -20.30
N VAL A 147 15.16 -2.72 -21.06
CA VAL A 147 14.54 -1.95 -22.12
C VAL A 147 13.18 -1.41 -21.68
N LYS A 148 12.40 -2.22 -20.97
CA LYS A 148 11.03 -1.91 -20.58
C LYS A 148 10.77 -2.21 -19.09
N PRO A 149 11.43 -1.54 -18.17
CA PRO A 149 11.20 -1.74 -16.73
C PRO A 149 9.78 -1.31 -16.29
N GLY A 150 9.14 -0.47 -17.09
CA GLY A 150 7.92 0.24 -16.77
C GLY A 150 8.20 1.61 -16.13
N GLY A 151 7.14 2.34 -15.84
CA GLY A 151 7.19 3.69 -15.27
C GLY A 151 5.82 4.13 -14.79
N ASP A 152 5.66 5.43 -14.57
CA ASP A 152 4.38 6.07 -14.28
C ASP A 152 3.63 5.45 -13.08
N ILE A 153 4.36 5.21 -12.00
CA ILE A 153 3.80 4.70 -10.76
C ILE A 153 3.39 5.88 -9.88
N TYR A 154 2.11 5.92 -9.51
CA TYR A 154 1.51 7.00 -8.73
C TYR A 154 0.73 6.48 -7.52
N ILE A 155 0.65 7.31 -6.47
CA ILE A 155 -0.44 7.27 -5.51
C ILE A 155 -1.51 8.23 -6.01
N HIS A 156 -2.76 7.78 -6.23
CA HIS A 156 -3.78 8.57 -6.91
C HIS A 156 -5.20 8.32 -6.41
N GLY A 157 -6.12 9.21 -6.77
CA GLY A 157 -7.56 9.02 -6.59
C GLY A 157 -8.13 7.97 -7.53
N SER A 158 -9.44 7.78 -7.52
CA SER A 158 -10.17 6.78 -8.32
C SER A 158 -9.71 5.34 -8.07
N CYS A 159 -10.60 4.49 -7.61
CA CYS A 159 -10.26 3.15 -7.12
C CYS A 159 -10.01 2.12 -8.26
N VAL A 160 -9.17 2.44 -9.24
CA VAL A 160 -8.75 1.56 -10.33
C VAL A 160 -7.23 1.53 -10.45
N THR A 161 -6.64 0.39 -10.78
CA THR A 161 -5.19 0.29 -10.95
C THR A 161 -4.78 -0.84 -11.88
N VAL A 162 -3.64 -0.62 -12.53
CA VAL A 162 -2.88 -1.61 -13.31
C VAL A 162 -1.42 -1.67 -12.84
N GLY A 163 -1.14 -1.19 -11.60
CA GLY A 163 0.21 -1.18 -11.02
C GLY A 163 0.51 0.04 -10.15
N CYS A 164 -0.39 1.02 -10.06
CA CYS A 164 -0.34 2.16 -9.15
C CYS A 164 -0.94 1.84 -7.77
N ILE A 165 -0.91 2.80 -6.85
CA ILE A 165 -1.48 2.70 -5.50
C ILE A 165 -2.72 3.61 -5.44
N PRO A 166 -3.92 3.11 -5.74
CA PRO A 166 -5.14 3.91 -5.70
C PRO A 166 -5.68 4.02 -4.28
N ILE A 167 -6.05 5.22 -3.92
CA ILE A 167 -6.83 5.54 -2.72
C ILE A 167 -8.07 6.32 -3.15
N THR A 168 -9.02 6.58 -2.26
CA THR A 168 -10.21 7.34 -2.65
C THR A 168 -9.86 8.79 -2.94
N ASP A 169 -10.73 9.49 -3.71
CA ASP A 169 -10.53 10.92 -4.01
C ASP A 169 -10.40 11.77 -2.74
N GLN A 170 -11.19 11.46 -1.72
CA GLN A 170 -11.11 12.15 -0.43
C GLN A 170 -9.78 11.91 0.30
N GLN A 171 -9.19 10.73 0.16
CA GLN A 171 -7.93 10.38 0.77
C GLN A 171 -6.75 11.01 0.02
N ILE A 172 -6.78 11.03 -1.32
CA ILE A 172 -5.71 11.70 -2.10
C ILE A 172 -5.74 13.21 -1.92
N GLU A 173 -6.91 13.85 -1.74
CA GLU A 173 -7.00 15.27 -1.38
C GLU A 173 -6.19 15.56 -0.12
N GLU A 174 -6.39 14.77 0.94
CA GLU A 174 -5.65 14.93 2.20
C GLU A 174 -4.15 14.66 2.04
N LEU A 175 -3.79 13.54 1.39
CA LEU A 175 -2.40 13.15 1.19
C LEU A 175 -1.63 14.18 0.35
N TYR A 176 -2.26 14.70 -0.70
CA TYR A 176 -1.69 15.73 -1.59
C TYR A 176 -1.40 17.03 -0.83
N ILE A 177 -2.35 17.48 0.00
CA ILE A 177 -2.19 18.68 0.85
C ILE A 177 -1.04 18.47 1.84
N LEU A 178 -1.00 17.34 2.53
CA LEU A 178 0.06 17.01 3.49
C LEU A 178 1.43 17.04 2.82
N ALA A 179 1.55 16.37 1.67
CA ALA A 179 2.79 16.32 0.89
C ALA A 179 3.21 17.72 0.38
N ALA A 180 2.25 18.51 -0.14
CA ALA A 180 2.53 19.87 -0.62
C ALA A 180 3.05 20.78 0.50
N HIS A 181 2.45 20.70 1.69
CA HIS A 181 2.88 21.48 2.84
C HIS A 181 4.24 21.03 3.39
N SER A 182 4.52 19.71 3.44
CA SER A 182 5.85 19.22 3.85
C SER A 182 6.94 19.62 2.85
N LYS A 183 6.64 19.56 1.53
CA LYS A 183 7.55 20.07 0.50
C LYS A 183 7.78 21.57 0.63
N GLY A 184 6.71 22.34 0.85
CA GLY A 184 6.81 23.79 1.11
C GLY A 184 7.57 24.13 2.39
N ALA A 185 7.62 23.23 3.37
CA ALA A 185 8.42 23.34 4.59
C ALA A 185 9.88 22.90 4.41
N GLY A 186 10.31 22.55 3.18
CA GLY A 186 11.70 22.25 2.81
C GLY A 186 12.04 20.76 2.73
N GLN A 187 11.05 19.86 2.66
CA GLN A 187 11.29 18.45 2.40
C GLN A 187 11.21 18.17 0.89
N ASP A 188 12.32 18.21 0.17
CA ASP A 188 12.35 17.97 -1.28
C ASP A 188 11.95 16.55 -1.67
N TYR A 189 12.39 15.57 -0.88
CA TYR A 189 12.13 14.15 -1.11
C TYR A 189 11.29 13.59 0.05
N ILE A 190 10.03 13.28 -0.22
CA ILE A 190 9.13 12.64 0.74
C ILE A 190 9.26 11.13 0.55
N PRO A 191 9.86 10.38 1.50
CA PRO A 191 10.08 8.95 1.35
C PRO A 191 8.74 8.18 1.27
N VAL A 192 8.71 7.19 0.38
CA VAL A 192 7.59 6.25 0.21
C VAL A 192 8.17 4.84 0.18
N HIS A 193 7.94 4.07 1.22
CA HIS A 193 8.36 2.68 1.28
C HIS A 193 7.15 1.77 0.98
N ILE A 194 7.33 0.82 0.09
CA ILE A 194 6.29 -0.11 -0.31
C ILE A 194 6.75 -1.50 0.12
N PHE A 195 6.04 -2.06 1.08
CA PHE A 195 6.30 -3.38 1.66
C PHE A 195 5.33 -4.43 1.11
N PRO A 196 5.76 -5.69 0.99
CA PRO A 196 4.87 -6.78 0.64
C PRO A 196 3.77 -6.96 1.68
N ILE A 197 4.14 -6.90 2.95
CA ILE A 197 3.28 -7.20 4.11
C ILE A 197 3.60 -6.29 5.29
N ARG A 198 2.74 -6.31 6.30
CA ARG A 198 3.09 -5.92 7.67
C ARG A 198 3.79 -7.08 8.36
N TYR A 199 5.06 -6.91 8.72
CA TYR A 199 5.85 -7.97 9.33
C TYR A 199 5.52 -8.24 10.82
N ASP A 200 4.72 -7.37 11.45
CA ASP A 200 4.13 -7.58 12.78
C ASP A 200 2.83 -8.42 12.73
N ASN A 201 2.33 -8.77 11.54
CA ASN A 201 1.16 -9.60 11.35
C ASN A 201 1.58 -11.04 11.01
N LYS A 202 1.36 -11.96 11.93
CA LYS A 202 1.76 -13.38 11.80
C LYS A 202 1.22 -14.04 10.51
N ARG A 203 -0.07 -13.80 10.18
CA ARG A 203 -0.68 -14.35 8.98
C ARG A 203 0.01 -13.85 7.70
N SER A 204 0.31 -12.56 7.63
CA SER A 204 0.98 -11.95 6.49
C SER A 204 2.38 -12.54 6.32
N VAL A 205 3.09 -12.77 7.44
CA VAL A 205 4.40 -13.44 7.45
C VAL A 205 4.27 -14.90 6.98
N GLU A 206 3.29 -15.65 7.44
CA GLU A 206 3.04 -17.02 6.99
C GLU A 206 2.72 -17.08 5.50
N TYR A 207 1.91 -16.15 4.99
CA TYR A 207 1.62 -16.04 3.57
C TYR A 207 2.87 -15.75 2.75
N LEU A 208 3.67 -14.76 3.16
CA LEU A 208 4.94 -14.42 2.49
C LEU A 208 5.91 -15.61 2.49
N ASN A 209 6.06 -16.29 3.62
CA ASN A 209 6.92 -17.48 3.73
C ASN A 209 6.46 -18.62 2.80
N THR A 210 5.15 -18.79 2.65
CA THR A 210 4.60 -19.79 1.71
C THR A 210 4.90 -19.39 0.26
N LEU A 211 4.75 -18.13 -0.09
CA LEU A 211 5.00 -17.61 -1.42
C LEU A 211 6.49 -17.72 -1.80
N THR A 212 7.37 -17.41 -0.84
CA THR A 212 8.83 -17.38 -1.07
C THR A 212 9.52 -18.71 -0.84
N LYS A 213 8.78 -19.78 -0.48
CA LYS A 213 9.35 -21.09 -0.09
C LYS A 213 10.34 -21.65 -1.11
N ASN A 214 10.06 -21.48 -2.40
CA ASN A 214 10.87 -22.01 -3.50
C ASN A 214 11.51 -20.89 -4.35
N ASP A 215 11.53 -19.65 -3.84
CA ASP A 215 12.14 -18.50 -4.51
C ASP A 215 13.07 -17.77 -3.54
N GLU A 216 14.31 -18.21 -3.49
CA GLU A 216 15.33 -17.65 -2.61
C GLU A 216 15.65 -16.18 -2.94
N LYS A 217 15.50 -15.75 -4.20
CA LYS A 217 15.70 -14.35 -4.59
C LYS A 217 14.62 -13.44 -4.03
N LEU A 218 13.35 -13.84 -4.19
CA LEU A 218 12.22 -13.12 -3.63
C LEU A 218 12.28 -13.09 -2.09
N LYS A 219 12.67 -14.20 -1.47
CA LYS A 219 12.87 -14.29 -0.02
C LYS A 219 13.95 -13.34 0.47
N ALA A 220 15.13 -13.34 -0.17
CA ALA A 220 16.23 -12.43 0.17
C ALA A 220 15.82 -10.95 0.01
N PHE A 221 15.10 -10.63 -1.06
CA PHE A 221 14.56 -9.29 -1.28
C PHE A 221 13.57 -8.90 -0.16
N ALA A 222 12.60 -9.75 0.16
CA ALA A 222 11.63 -9.50 1.23
C ALA A 222 12.31 -9.32 2.60
N THR A 223 13.36 -10.10 2.91
CA THR A 223 14.14 -9.96 4.14
C THR A 223 14.87 -8.62 4.23
N LYS A 224 15.34 -8.06 3.11
CA LYS A 224 15.92 -6.71 3.09
C LYS A 224 14.87 -5.66 3.42
N LEU A 225 13.67 -5.77 2.86
CA LEU A 225 12.56 -4.87 3.20
C LEU A 225 12.17 -5.00 4.68
N GLU A 226 12.10 -6.22 5.21
CA GLU A 226 11.84 -6.51 6.63
C GLU A 226 12.82 -5.78 7.55
N SER A 227 14.12 -5.78 7.23
CA SER A 227 15.13 -5.12 8.05
C SER A 227 14.88 -3.62 8.22
N VAL A 228 14.43 -2.94 7.18
CA VAL A 228 14.05 -1.51 7.24
C VAL A 228 12.74 -1.32 7.99
N TYR A 229 11.77 -2.21 7.80
CA TYR A 229 10.53 -2.19 8.56
C TYR A 229 10.79 -2.33 10.06
N GLU A 230 11.57 -3.33 10.48
CA GLU A 230 11.92 -3.57 11.90
C GLU A 230 12.70 -2.40 12.50
N HIS A 231 13.65 -1.82 11.75
CA HIS A 231 14.36 -0.64 12.19
C HIS A 231 13.40 0.52 12.50
N PHE A 232 12.46 0.79 11.59
CA PHE A 232 11.48 1.85 11.80
C PHE A 232 10.55 1.54 12.97
N GLU A 233 10.09 0.29 13.14
CA GLU A 233 9.27 -0.09 14.29
C GLU A 233 10.00 0.11 15.63
N ALA A 234 11.31 -0.18 15.67
CA ALA A 234 12.10 -0.04 16.89
C ALA A 234 12.47 1.41 17.20
N THR A 235 12.72 2.26 16.19
CA THR A 235 13.32 3.59 16.37
C THR A 235 12.39 4.73 16.01
N ARG A 236 11.38 4.48 15.17
CA ARG A 236 10.58 5.51 14.49
C ARG A 236 11.44 6.51 13.71
N GLN A 237 12.58 6.03 13.20
CA GLN A 237 13.51 6.76 12.34
C GLN A 237 13.75 5.98 11.04
N LEU A 238 14.12 6.68 9.98
CA LEU A 238 14.47 6.07 8.72
C LEU A 238 15.98 5.79 8.66
N PRO A 239 16.41 4.58 8.27
CA PRO A 239 17.82 4.33 8.01
C PRO A 239 18.26 5.01 6.71
N ILE A 240 19.56 5.12 6.50
CA ILE A 240 20.10 5.49 5.20
C ILE A 240 20.03 4.27 4.28
N ILE A 241 19.41 4.46 3.12
CA ILE A 241 19.20 3.40 2.13
C ILE A 241 20.01 3.76 0.88
N MET A 242 20.87 2.86 0.47
CA MET A 242 21.73 2.97 -0.71
C MET A 242 21.47 1.78 -1.65
N THR A 243 21.96 1.88 -2.87
CA THR A 243 21.94 0.77 -3.85
C THR A 243 23.38 0.54 -4.30
N ASP A 244 23.83 -0.71 -4.27
CA ASP A 244 25.16 -1.07 -4.78
C ASP A 244 25.16 -1.28 -6.30
N ASN A 245 26.33 -1.61 -6.84
CA ASN A 245 26.52 -1.81 -8.28
C ASN A 245 25.78 -3.06 -8.84
N ALA A 246 25.34 -3.96 -7.95
CA ALA A 246 24.53 -5.12 -8.31
C ALA A 246 23.02 -4.81 -8.25
N GLY A 247 22.63 -3.61 -7.88
CA GLY A 247 21.24 -3.22 -7.71
C GLY A 247 20.65 -3.59 -6.35
N GLU A 248 21.47 -4.11 -5.44
CA GLU A 248 21.02 -4.57 -4.14
C GLU A 248 20.96 -3.44 -3.12
N TYR A 249 19.92 -3.39 -2.31
CA TYR A 249 19.82 -2.42 -1.23
C TYR A 249 20.86 -2.67 -0.14
N GLN A 250 21.51 -1.61 0.26
CA GLN A 250 22.46 -1.53 1.38
C GLN A 250 21.94 -0.53 2.40
N PHE A 251 22.16 -0.80 3.67
CA PHE A 251 21.60 0.01 4.76
C PHE A 251 22.70 0.43 5.73
N ASP A 252 22.64 1.70 6.14
CA ASP A 252 23.45 2.21 7.24
C ASP A 252 22.56 2.67 8.40
N GLY A 253 23.06 2.49 9.61
CA GLY A 253 22.36 2.90 10.83
C GLY A 253 21.20 1.98 11.24
N LEU A 254 21.11 0.74 10.72
CA LEU A 254 20.08 -0.21 11.18
C LEU A 254 20.23 -0.52 12.67
N SER A 255 19.12 -0.49 13.40
CA SER A 255 19.08 -0.97 14.78
C SER A 255 19.38 -2.49 14.84
N LYS A 256 20.13 -2.91 15.86
CA LYS A 256 20.27 -4.36 16.15
C LYS A 256 18.87 -4.93 16.45
N LYS A 257 18.53 -6.09 15.87
CA LYS A 257 17.27 -6.78 16.17
C LYS A 257 17.14 -6.94 17.69
N VAL A 258 16.14 -6.29 18.25
CA VAL A 258 15.67 -6.65 19.60
C VAL A 258 14.90 -7.94 19.40
N GLN A 259 15.44 -9.06 19.88
CA GLN A 259 14.69 -10.31 19.89
C GLN A 259 13.38 -10.08 20.66
N PRO A 260 12.21 -10.27 20.07
CA PRO A 260 10.97 -10.14 20.79
C PRO A 260 10.98 -11.19 21.92
N LYS A 261 10.76 -10.75 23.17
CA LYS A 261 10.50 -11.69 24.27
C LYS A 261 9.34 -12.57 23.83
N PRO A 262 9.46 -13.90 23.98
CA PRO A 262 8.35 -14.80 23.68
C PRO A 262 7.15 -14.39 24.54
N VAL A 263 6.09 -13.91 23.89
CA VAL A 263 4.79 -13.76 24.55
C VAL A 263 4.24 -15.18 24.67
N GLU A 264 4.22 -15.75 25.85
CA GLU A 264 3.51 -17.00 26.13
C GLU A 264 2.03 -16.80 25.78
N LYS A 265 1.62 -17.36 24.64
CA LYS A 265 0.21 -17.41 24.25
C LYS A 265 -0.46 -18.59 24.95
N PRO A 266 -1.71 -18.45 25.41
CA PRO A 266 -2.47 -19.60 25.88
C PRO A 266 -2.55 -20.64 24.75
N LYS A 267 -2.24 -21.90 25.08
CA LYS A 267 -2.33 -23.03 24.14
C LYS A 267 -3.76 -23.18 23.67
N ARG A 268 -4.05 -22.78 22.42
CA ARG A 268 -5.33 -23.09 21.76
C ARG A 268 -5.28 -24.51 21.22
N ILE A 269 -6.39 -25.19 21.31
CA ILE A 269 -6.62 -26.46 20.58
C ILE A 269 -6.91 -26.04 19.14
N PRO A 270 -6.07 -26.43 18.14
CA PRO A 270 -6.32 -26.07 16.76
C PRO A 270 -7.66 -26.66 16.28
N VAL A 271 -8.48 -25.85 15.63
CA VAL A 271 -9.68 -26.34 14.93
C VAL A 271 -9.18 -27.19 13.75
N GLN A 272 -9.56 -28.46 13.72
CA GLN A 272 -9.23 -29.33 12.60
C GLN A 272 -10.24 -29.13 11.47
N HIS A 273 -9.84 -28.40 10.45
CA HIS A 273 -10.63 -28.23 9.23
C HIS A 273 -10.52 -29.48 8.33
N ARG A 274 -11.59 -29.74 7.58
CA ARG A 274 -11.62 -30.87 6.63
C ARG A 274 -10.69 -30.57 5.46
N VAL A 275 -9.66 -31.39 5.32
CA VAL A 275 -8.71 -31.32 4.19
C VAL A 275 -8.78 -32.63 3.41
N ARG A 276 -9.01 -32.53 2.10
CA ARG A 276 -8.93 -33.67 1.17
C ARG A 276 -7.57 -33.68 0.46
N THR A 277 -7.05 -34.85 0.22
CA THR A 277 -5.89 -35.02 -0.67
C THR A 277 -6.38 -34.86 -2.11
N ILE A 278 -6.01 -33.76 -2.74
CA ILE A 278 -6.39 -33.47 -4.13
C ILE A 278 -5.29 -33.93 -5.06
N THR A 279 -5.62 -34.84 -5.97
CA THR A 279 -4.75 -35.27 -7.06
C THR A 279 -5.24 -34.60 -8.35
N ASN A 280 -4.32 -34.20 -9.24
CA ASN A 280 -4.63 -33.64 -10.56
C ASN A 280 -5.44 -32.33 -10.53
N LEU A 281 -5.04 -31.38 -9.66
CA LEU A 281 -5.62 -30.03 -9.67
C LEU A 281 -5.42 -29.40 -11.05
N ALA A 282 -6.51 -29.01 -11.72
CA ALA A 282 -6.44 -28.48 -13.07
C ALA A 282 -6.09 -26.96 -13.07
N ASP A 283 -5.02 -26.60 -13.79
CA ASP A 283 -4.66 -25.19 -13.98
C ASP A 283 -5.54 -24.51 -15.05
N VAL A 284 -5.91 -25.25 -16.09
CA VAL A 284 -6.81 -24.80 -17.17
C VAL A 284 -8.01 -25.73 -17.24
N VAL A 285 -9.19 -25.17 -17.48
CA VAL A 285 -10.45 -25.93 -17.64
C VAL A 285 -11.28 -25.35 -18.79
N LEU A 286 -12.05 -26.21 -19.44
CA LEU A 286 -12.97 -25.76 -20.50
C LEU A 286 -14.26 -25.16 -19.91
N GLN A 287 -14.75 -25.73 -18.79
CA GLN A 287 -15.86 -25.19 -18.05
C GLN A 287 -15.46 -24.97 -16.60
N TRP A 288 -15.73 -23.77 -16.11
CA TRP A 288 -15.47 -23.43 -14.71
C TRP A 288 -16.50 -24.07 -13.79
N PRO A 289 -16.16 -24.38 -12.54
CA PRO A 289 -17.13 -24.86 -11.57
C PRO A 289 -18.26 -23.85 -11.40
N GLN A 290 -19.48 -24.34 -11.27
CA GLN A 290 -20.65 -23.48 -11.06
C GLN A 290 -21.33 -23.81 -9.73
N PHE A 291 -21.64 -22.76 -8.97
CA PHE A 291 -22.45 -22.91 -7.76
C PHE A 291 -23.85 -23.41 -8.13
N GLN A 292 -24.43 -24.27 -7.31
CA GLN A 292 -25.75 -24.81 -7.58
C GLN A 292 -26.80 -23.70 -7.78
N GLY A 293 -27.41 -23.67 -8.98
CA GLY A 293 -28.30 -22.60 -9.41
C GLY A 293 -27.60 -21.34 -9.92
N GLY A 294 -26.29 -21.42 -10.23
CA GLY A 294 -25.51 -20.39 -10.93
C GLY A 294 -25.03 -19.24 -10.05
N GLY A 295 -24.36 -18.28 -10.71
CA GLY A 295 -23.67 -17.19 -10.04
C GLY A 295 -24.56 -16.29 -9.17
N GLN A 296 -25.83 -16.10 -9.53
CA GLN A 296 -26.77 -15.30 -8.73
C GLN A 296 -27.06 -15.96 -7.37
N ASN A 297 -27.16 -17.28 -7.33
CA ASN A 297 -27.34 -18.00 -6.07
C ASN A 297 -26.06 -17.98 -5.24
N PHE A 298 -24.91 -17.99 -5.87
CA PHE A 298 -23.65 -17.82 -5.16
C PHE A 298 -23.54 -16.44 -4.51
N LEU A 299 -23.94 -15.36 -5.20
CA LEU A 299 -23.99 -14.03 -4.62
C LEU A 299 -24.95 -13.95 -3.42
N LYS A 300 -26.11 -14.60 -3.49
CA LYS A 300 -27.04 -14.70 -2.34
C LYS A 300 -26.41 -15.47 -1.18
N TYR A 301 -25.71 -16.57 -1.45
CA TYR A 301 -24.98 -17.31 -0.43
C TYR A 301 -23.92 -16.44 0.25
N LEU A 302 -23.11 -15.68 -0.50
CA LEU A 302 -22.11 -14.77 0.06
C LEU A 302 -22.74 -13.63 0.88
N ASP A 303 -23.89 -13.11 0.49
CA ASP A 303 -24.65 -12.12 1.27
C ASP A 303 -25.16 -12.71 2.60
N GLN A 304 -25.70 -13.92 2.58
CA GLN A 304 -26.13 -14.64 3.79
C GLN A 304 -24.95 -14.96 4.71
N LEU A 305 -23.83 -15.41 4.15
CA LEU A 305 -22.57 -15.65 4.87
C LEU A 305 -22.07 -14.35 5.53
N SER A 306 -22.06 -13.24 4.78
CA SER A 306 -21.69 -11.94 5.31
C SER A 306 -22.54 -11.52 6.50
N LYS A 307 -23.86 -11.67 6.39
CA LYS A 307 -24.81 -11.35 7.48
C LYS A 307 -24.62 -12.25 8.69
N SER A 308 -24.39 -13.55 8.49
CA SER A 308 -24.17 -14.49 9.60
C SER A 308 -22.88 -14.23 10.36
N MET A 309 -21.83 -13.79 9.66
CA MET A 309 -20.52 -13.51 10.23
C MET A 309 -20.35 -12.07 10.78
N ALA A 310 -21.32 -11.19 10.51
CA ALA A 310 -21.25 -9.78 10.90
C ALA A 310 -21.08 -9.58 12.42
N SER A 311 -21.76 -10.38 13.24
CA SER A 311 -21.66 -10.32 14.71
C SER A 311 -20.32 -10.82 15.25
N SER A 312 -19.63 -11.69 14.52
CA SER A 312 -18.32 -12.25 14.87
C SER A 312 -17.15 -11.30 14.56
N LEU A 313 -17.40 -10.17 13.87
CA LEU A 313 -16.36 -9.16 13.66
C LEU A 313 -15.82 -8.64 15.00
N PRO A 314 -14.50 -8.53 15.19
CA PRO A 314 -13.92 -7.97 16.39
C PRO A 314 -14.41 -6.55 16.69
N GLN A 315 -14.41 -6.19 17.98
CA GLN A 315 -14.83 -4.86 18.42
C GLN A 315 -13.98 -3.77 17.73
N GLY A 316 -14.62 -2.74 17.17
CA GLY A 316 -13.95 -1.66 16.44
C GLY A 316 -13.79 -1.90 14.94
N ILE A 317 -14.15 -3.08 14.41
CA ILE A 317 -14.17 -3.38 12.97
C ILE A 317 -15.63 -3.38 12.49
N ALA A 318 -16.02 -2.33 11.76
CA ALA A 318 -17.36 -2.22 11.16
C ALA A 318 -17.49 -2.97 9.83
N LYS A 319 -16.35 -3.17 9.13
CA LYS A 319 -16.31 -3.77 7.79
C LYS A 319 -14.97 -4.44 7.53
N ALA A 320 -14.99 -5.65 6.98
CA ALA A 320 -13.79 -6.39 6.60
C ALA A 320 -13.91 -6.90 5.15
N ASN A 321 -12.82 -6.82 4.39
CA ASN A 321 -12.71 -7.50 3.10
C ASN A 321 -12.06 -8.85 3.33
N ILE A 322 -12.72 -9.85 2.84
CA ILE A 322 -12.32 -11.25 2.98
C ILE A 322 -11.92 -11.79 1.62
N VAL A 323 -10.85 -12.57 1.58
CA VAL A 323 -10.47 -13.37 0.41
C VAL A 323 -10.27 -14.81 0.87
N VAL A 324 -11.01 -15.72 0.28
CA VAL A 324 -10.91 -17.16 0.57
C VAL A 324 -10.52 -17.90 -0.71
N GLU A 325 -9.59 -18.83 -0.58
CA GLU A 325 -9.32 -19.85 -1.59
C GLU A 325 -9.91 -21.18 -1.12
N PHE A 326 -10.48 -21.92 -2.04
CA PHE A 326 -10.96 -23.29 -1.81
C PHE A 326 -10.90 -24.09 -3.11
N ILE A 327 -11.05 -25.41 -3.03
CA ILE A 327 -11.06 -26.28 -4.18
C ILE A 327 -12.46 -26.87 -4.32
N VAL A 328 -13.03 -26.75 -5.50
CA VAL A 328 -14.19 -27.56 -5.89
C VAL A 328 -13.62 -28.85 -6.46
N ASP A 329 -13.85 -29.96 -5.76
CA ASP A 329 -13.34 -31.28 -6.15
C ASP A 329 -14.09 -31.84 -7.37
N SER A 330 -13.62 -32.92 -7.92
CA SER A 330 -14.26 -33.58 -9.08
C SER A 330 -15.66 -34.12 -8.80
N ASP A 331 -16.03 -34.32 -7.53
CA ASP A 331 -17.38 -34.66 -7.09
C ASP A 331 -18.27 -33.42 -6.81
N GLY A 332 -17.74 -32.20 -7.04
CA GLY A 332 -18.46 -30.96 -6.80
C GLY A 332 -18.38 -30.45 -5.36
N VAL A 333 -17.73 -31.18 -4.45
CA VAL A 333 -17.66 -30.78 -3.04
C VAL A 333 -16.59 -29.69 -2.83
N PRO A 334 -16.98 -28.50 -2.29
CA PRO A 334 -16.01 -27.50 -1.93
C PRO A 334 -15.20 -27.92 -0.68
N THR A 335 -13.88 -27.83 -0.76
CA THR A 335 -12.96 -28.35 0.24
C THR A 335 -11.67 -27.54 0.31
N ASN A 336 -10.78 -27.84 1.24
CA ASN A 336 -9.47 -27.22 1.40
C ASN A 336 -9.56 -25.70 1.47
N PHE A 337 -10.52 -25.19 2.26
CA PHE A 337 -10.71 -23.77 2.47
C PHE A 337 -9.51 -23.15 3.14
N LYS A 338 -9.09 -21.98 2.64
CA LYS A 338 -8.01 -21.19 3.19
C LYS A 338 -8.38 -19.72 3.11
N VAL A 339 -8.41 -19.04 4.25
CA VAL A 339 -8.55 -17.59 4.26
C VAL A 339 -7.20 -16.97 3.89
N VAL A 340 -7.16 -16.31 2.74
CA VAL A 340 -5.96 -15.62 2.22
C VAL A 340 -5.88 -14.22 2.80
N GLN A 341 -7.03 -13.55 2.90
CA GLN A 341 -7.17 -12.26 3.57
C GLN A 341 -8.39 -12.34 4.48
N GLY A 342 -8.19 -12.12 5.76
CA GLY A 342 -9.25 -12.19 6.78
C GLY A 342 -9.09 -11.11 7.84
N VAL A 343 -9.51 -11.41 9.06
CA VAL A 343 -9.54 -10.44 10.17
C VAL A 343 -8.56 -10.83 11.27
N ASN A 344 -8.74 -12.01 11.85
CA ASN A 344 -7.84 -12.64 12.84
C ASN A 344 -8.09 -14.17 12.86
N GLU A 345 -7.23 -14.92 13.55
CA GLU A 345 -7.31 -16.39 13.58
C GLU A 345 -8.69 -16.91 14.02
N ASP A 346 -9.29 -16.33 15.05
CA ASP A 346 -10.60 -16.78 15.58
C ASP A 346 -11.72 -16.58 14.57
N PHE A 347 -11.82 -15.37 14.03
CA PHE A 347 -12.83 -15.03 13.03
C PHE A 347 -12.68 -15.88 11.76
N ASP A 348 -11.44 -16.14 11.36
CA ASP A 348 -11.14 -16.87 10.14
C ASP A 348 -11.40 -18.35 10.26
N ASP A 349 -11.17 -18.96 11.43
CA ASP A 349 -11.54 -20.34 11.74
C ASP A 349 -13.07 -20.51 11.77
N ASP A 350 -13.79 -19.56 12.39
CA ASP A 350 -15.26 -19.54 12.37
C ASP A 350 -15.80 -19.41 10.95
N LEU A 351 -15.15 -18.57 10.13
CA LEU A 351 -15.51 -18.39 8.73
C LEU A 351 -15.31 -19.66 7.94
N ILE A 352 -14.17 -20.34 8.05
CA ILE A 352 -13.90 -21.62 7.37
C ILE A 352 -14.93 -22.65 7.83
N THR A 353 -15.18 -22.78 9.14
CA THR A 353 -16.17 -23.71 9.69
C THR A 353 -17.58 -23.47 9.11
N THR A 354 -17.91 -22.21 8.86
CA THR A 354 -19.18 -21.84 8.24
C THR A 354 -19.19 -22.16 6.75
N MET A 355 -18.08 -21.90 6.04
CA MET A 355 -17.94 -22.18 4.61
C MET A 355 -17.83 -23.68 4.29
N GLU A 356 -17.40 -24.51 5.22
CA GLU A 356 -17.41 -25.98 5.07
C GLU A 356 -18.81 -26.58 4.96
N LYS A 357 -19.86 -25.78 5.27
CA LYS A 357 -21.27 -26.11 5.09
C LYS A 357 -21.83 -25.66 3.73
N MET A 358 -20.96 -25.11 2.86
CA MET A 358 -21.35 -24.66 1.53
C MET A 358 -21.95 -25.83 0.72
N PRO A 359 -23.02 -25.60 -0.04
CA PRO A 359 -23.60 -26.61 -0.94
C PRO A 359 -22.59 -27.08 -1.98
N GLU A 360 -22.83 -28.27 -2.53
CA GLU A 360 -22.08 -28.81 -3.65
C GLU A 360 -22.21 -27.93 -4.89
N TRP A 361 -21.19 -27.95 -5.73
CA TRP A 361 -21.08 -27.23 -7.00
C TRP A 361 -21.18 -28.22 -8.17
N GLU A 362 -21.48 -27.72 -9.32
CA GLU A 362 -21.16 -28.40 -10.57
C GLU A 362 -19.63 -28.33 -10.75
N PRO A 363 -18.91 -29.47 -10.89
CA PRO A 363 -17.46 -29.46 -10.97
C PRO A 363 -16.95 -28.86 -12.27
N ALA A 364 -15.68 -28.48 -12.31
CA ALA A 364 -15.02 -28.06 -13.54
C ALA A 364 -14.90 -29.21 -14.52
N ILE A 365 -14.96 -28.91 -15.82
CA ILE A 365 -14.81 -29.91 -16.89
C ILE A 365 -13.57 -29.60 -17.71
N LEU A 366 -12.73 -30.63 -17.89
CA LEU A 366 -11.61 -30.66 -18.82
C LEU A 366 -11.68 -31.96 -19.62
N ASP A 367 -11.67 -31.86 -20.95
CA ASP A 367 -11.78 -33.00 -21.89
C ASP A 367 -12.94 -33.97 -21.57
N GLY A 368 -14.11 -33.39 -21.22
CA GLY A 368 -15.32 -34.12 -20.89
C GLY A 368 -15.30 -34.85 -19.55
N LYS A 369 -14.28 -34.65 -18.72
CA LYS A 369 -14.15 -35.24 -17.38
C LYS A 369 -14.22 -34.15 -16.30
N ALA A 370 -14.88 -34.49 -15.20
CA ALA A 370 -14.88 -33.65 -14.01
C ALA A 370 -13.49 -33.60 -13.38
N VAL A 371 -12.98 -32.40 -13.07
CA VAL A 371 -11.64 -32.20 -12.51
C VAL A 371 -11.68 -31.23 -11.34
N PRO A 372 -10.80 -31.38 -10.34
CA PRO A 372 -10.70 -30.43 -9.25
C PRO A 372 -10.19 -29.06 -9.76
N LYS A 373 -10.80 -27.97 -9.25
CA LYS A 373 -10.40 -26.61 -9.61
C LYS A 373 -10.35 -25.70 -8.39
N LYS A 374 -9.26 -24.93 -8.27
CA LYS A 374 -9.12 -23.90 -7.25
C LYS A 374 -9.95 -22.67 -7.60
N ILE A 375 -10.68 -22.19 -6.64
CA ILE A 375 -11.47 -20.96 -6.67
C ILE A 375 -10.87 -19.97 -5.68
N LYS A 376 -10.78 -18.71 -6.10
CA LYS A 376 -10.43 -17.59 -5.24
C LYS A 376 -11.58 -16.60 -5.24
N GLN A 377 -12.18 -16.37 -4.08
CA GLN A 377 -13.35 -15.52 -3.93
C GLN A 377 -13.09 -14.40 -2.93
N SER A 378 -13.40 -13.16 -3.34
CA SER A 378 -13.42 -12.01 -2.46
C SER A 378 -14.85 -11.57 -2.15
N PHE A 379 -15.12 -11.18 -0.92
CA PHE A 379 -16.40 -10.62 -0.48
C PHE A 379 -16.20 -9.74 0.76
N VAL A 380 -17.27 -9.05 1.13
CA VAL A 380 -17.24 -8.09 2.24
C VAL A 380 -18.15 -8.57 3.35
N ILE A 381 -17.67 -8.51 4.59
CA ILE A 381 -18.48 -8.69 5.80
C ILE A 381 -18.57 -7.33 6.49
N ALA A 382 -19.79 -6.89 6.79
CA ALA A 382 -20.07 -5.62 7.44
C ALA A 382 -21.17 -5.80 8.50
N ARG A 383 -21.04 -5.04 9.61
CA ARG A 383 -22.09 -4.92 10.64
C ARG A 383 -23.22 -4.05 10.17
#